data_a79979af8a8267d15797fe222d845568
#
_entry.id   a79979af8a8267d15797fe222d845568
#
_cell.length_a   1.000
_cell.length_b   1.000
_cell.length_c   1.000
_cell.angle_alpha   90.00
_cell.angle_beta   90.00
_cell.angle_gamma   90.00
#
_symmetry.space_group_name_H-M   'P 1'
#
loop_
_entity.id
_entity.type
_entity.pdbx_description
1 polymer ?
#
loop_
_entity_poly.entity_id
_entity_poly.type
_entity_poly.pdbx_seq_one_letter_code
_entity_poly.pdbx_strand_id
1 'polypeptide(L)'
;HKPQLQLQHLWQIDRTSSLNTVAYLSLGFGGGESGQGTQEYSSAWYGSNNGILTTQFRNADGTFAYGKIQEMNAASESGSKMVMSMSKNLHKWVGLVSTYTKEINDRFNLYGGVDLRYYVGTHTNEITDLYDGAYYIDRYRKNVKPENFAGAGTNAFINKKLSVGDVVQRDYDGFVAQSGVFGQAEYDFNNLTAFVAGSLNNTTQWRKDRFYYDAAHAESDKVSKIGFTVKGGVNYKFPHFDAWGGQHNVFGNIGYISRAPFFSGGVFLASQVSNQVNPDAVNEKIFSGELGYSYHTAAFTANVNVYHTEWKDKTMAKMTEIPVDGNVERTWINMQGVNSIHEGVEVDLSYKPAKWFSLRGMLSVGNWRWTNDPVGYFYNSAGQPIDKFGHPLEQSQGADHARMRFNQKDVKEGGSAQVTAGLGFNVYPMEGLRIGLDWKYFSNYYADYAVTANDISLDGVKTFQTPWKVPAYGLVDLSAGYTFQMGGYKTTLSGNVENLLDQEYISQAYDGPGHDWNTAHRVFYGFGRQMSVKLKVNF
;
A
#
# COMPACT_ATOMS: atom_id res chain seq x y z
N HIS A 1 8.13 5.89 15.67
CA HIS A 1 9.58 5.76 15.61
C HIS A 1 9.96 4.45 14.93
N LYS A 2 11.03 4.48 14.10
CA LYS A 2 11.49 3.30 13.35
C LYS A 2 13.04 3.27 13.31
N PRO A 3 13.72 3.03 14.45
CA PRO A 3 15.17 2.89 14.46
C PRO A 3 15.61 1.69 13.61
N GLN A 4 16.73 1.87 12.93
CA GLN A 4 17.40 0.85 12.15
C GLN A 4 18.85 0.77 12.55
N LEU A 5 19.37 -0.45 12.71
CA LEU A 5 20.76 -0.77 12.88
C LEU A 5 21.21 -1.62 11.70
N GLN A 6 22.33 -1.27 11.10
CA GLN A 6 22.91 -1.99 9.98
C GLN A 6 24.40 -2.19 10.22
N LEU A 7 24.85 -3.41 10.00
CA LEU A 7 26.26 -3.79 9.98
C LEU A 7 26.60 -4.27 8.58
N GLN A 8 27.54 -3.59 7.94
CA GLN A 8 28.03 -3.96 6.61
C GLN A 8 29.47 -4.46 6.73
N HIS A 9 29.72 -5.61 6.12
CA HIS A 9 31.04 -6.20 6.00
C HIS A 9 31.36 -6.37 4.52
N LEU A 10 32.39 -5.67 4.05
CA LEU A 10 32.93 -5.79 2.71
C LEU A 10 34.27 -6.50 2.78
N TRP A 11 34.38 -7.66 2.14
CA TRP A 11 35.59 -8.43 2.03
C TRP A 11 36.06 -8.51 0.57
N GLN A 12 37.17 -7.86 0.27
CA GLN A 12 37.87 -8.04 -1.00
C GLN A 12 38.70 -9.31 -0.91
N ILE A 13 38.25 -10.40 -1.54
CA ILE A 13 38.87 -11.73 -1.47
C ILE A 13 40.14 -11.76 -2.31
N ASP A 14 40.00 -11.27 -3.55
CA ASP A 14 41.09 -11.08 -4.50
C ASP A 14 40.78 -9.88 -5.44
N ARG A 15 41.57 -9.65 -6.47
CA ARG A 15 41.40 -8.50 -7.39
C ARG A 15 40.07 -8.53 -8.16
N THR A 16 39.47 -9.68 -8.32
CA THR A 16 38.29 -9.94 -9.14
C THR A 16 37.10 -10.46 -8.35
N SER A 17 37.27 -10.68 -7.04
CA SER A 17 36.24 -11.30 -6.19
C SER A 17 36.04 -10.52 -4.91
N SER A 18 34.78 -10.26 -4.58
CA SER A 18 34.39 -9.63 -3.32
C SER A 18 33.16 -10.29 -2.72
N LEU A 19 33.04 -10.20 -1.38
CA LEU A 19 31.86 -10.60 -0.62
C LEU A 19 31.37 -9.40 0.16
N ASN A 20 30.12 -9.01 -0.08
CA ASN A 20 29.44 -7.96 0.68
C ASN A 20 28.32 -8.58 1.49
N THR A 21 28.41 -8.47 2.80
CA THR A 21 27.41 -9.00 3.73
C THR A 21 26.81 -7.85 4.55
N VAL A 22 25.51 -7.76 4.55
CA VAL A 22 24.74 -6.77 5.31
C VAL A 22 23.83 -7.50 6.28
N ALA A 23 24.05 -7.31 7.58
CA ALA A 23 23.10 -7.69 8.62
C ALA A 23 22.34 -6.44 9.09
N TYR A 24 21.04 -6.57 9.29
CA TYR A 24 20.22 -5.43 9.71
C TYR A 24 19.15 -5.80 10.73
N LEU A 25 18.82 -4.83 11.58
CA LEU A 25 17.73 -4.88 12.54
C LEU A 25 16.88 -3.61 12.38
N SER A 26 15.58 -3.75 12.22
CA SER A 26 14.63 -2.64 12.26
C SER A 26 13.61 -2.90 13.36
N LEU A 27 13.40 -1.90 14.21
CA LEU A 27 12.38 -1.92 15.26
C LEU A 27 11.37 -0.81 14.96
N GLY A 28 10.08 -1.14 14.86
CA GLY A 28 9.03 -0.17 14.62
C GLY A 28 8.14 -0.04 15.84
N PHE A 29 7.89 1.21 16.24
CA PHE A 29 7.00 1.56 17.33
C PHE A 29 6.05 2.65 16.83
N GLY A 30 4.79 2.30 16.65
CA GLY A 30 3.78 3.22 16.20
C GLY A 30 2.40 2.83 16.71
N GLY A 31 1.52 3.80 16.74
CA GLY A 31 0.13 3.61 17.09
C GLY A 31 -0.67 4.85 16.75
N GLY A 32 -1.98 4.71 16.75
CA GLY A 32 -2.93 5.79 16.56
C GLY A 32 -4.13 5.59 17.48
N GLU A 33 -4.69 6.70 17.91
CA GLU A 33 -5.93 6.65 18.69
C GLU A 33 -7.06 6.08 17.84
N SER A 34 -7.85 5.22 18.43
CA SER A 34 -8.98 4.53 17.83
C SER A 34 -10.15 4.52 18.81
N GLY A 35 -11.20 5.23 18.46
CA GLY A 35 -12.42 5.25 19.26
C GLY A 35 -13.13 3.90 19.24
N GLN A 36 -13.50 3.41 20.40
CA GLN A 36 -14.30 2.20 20.60
C GLN A 36 -15.64 2.56 21.23
N GLY A 37 -16.63 1.69 21.06
CA GLY A 37 -17.94 1.91 21.67
C GLY A 37 -18.79 0.66 21.69
N THR A 38 -19.86 0.70 22.49
CA THR A 38 -20.92 -0.30 22.44
C THR A 38 -21.53 -0.36 21.03
N GLN A 39 -22.36 -1.36 20.74
CA GLN A 39 -22.96 -1.50 19.40
C GLN A 39 -23.69 -0.22 18.95
N GLU A 40 -24.38 0.42 19.86
CA GLU A 40 -25.15 1.65 19.63
C GLU A 40 -24.25 2.86 19.32
N TYR A 41 -23.08 2.98 19.98
CA TYR A 41 -22.20 4.15 19.89
C TYR A 41 -20.93 3.93 19.08
N SER A 42 -20.76 2.76 18.49
CA SER A 42 -19.52 2.44 17.76
C SER A 42 -19.26 3.32 16.54
N SER A 43 -20.30 3.80 15.87
CA SER A 43 -20.21 4.72 14.74
C SER A 43 -20.09 6.19 15.15
N ALA A 44 -20.37 6.54 16.39
CA ALA A 44 -20.38 7.93 16.85
C ALA A 44 -18.99 8.59 16.80
N TRP A 45 -17.90 7.82 16.88
CA TRP A 45 -16.54 8.31 16.73
C TRP A 45 -16.21 8.74 15.30
N TYR A 46 -16.70 7.98 14.32
CA TYR A 46 -16.33 8.13 12.92
C TYR A 46 -17.47 8.69 12.06
N GLY A 47 -18.56 8.97 12.70
CA GLY A 47 -19.85 9.45 12.36
C GLY A 47 -20.08 10.03 10.98
N SER A 48 -20.10 9.22 9.94
CA SER A 48 -20.92 9.59 8.80
C SER A 48 -21.91 8.47 8.52
N ASN A 49 -23.16 8.83 8.45
CA ASN A 49 -24.19 8.04 7.81
C ASN A 49 -24.36 8.63 6.40
N ASN A 50 -23.94 7.91 5.37
CA ASN A 50 -23.94 8.36 3.97
C ASN A 50 -23.27 9.74 3.75
N GLY A 51 -22.08 9.95 4.34
CA GLY A 51 -21.32 11.19 4.19
C GLY A 51 -21.76 12.34 5.10
N ILE A 52 -22.86 12.21 5.83
CA ILE A 52 -23.32 13.23 6.79
C ILE A 52 -22.71 12.93 8.16
N LEU A 53 -21.93 13.87 8.70
CA LEU A 53 -21.38 13.77 10.03
C LEU A 53 -22.51 13.67 11.07
N THR A 54 -22.43 12.68 11.96
CA THR A 54 -23.32 12.64 13.13
C THR A 54 -22.95 13.76 14.09
N THR A 55 -23.91 14.57 14.48
CA THR A 55 -23.70 15.75 15.32
C THR A 55 -23.85 15.48 16.82
N GLN A 56 -24.23 14.26 17.20
CA GLN A 56 -24.56 13.90 18.59
C GLN A 56 -23.46 14.29 19.60
N PHE A 57 -22.20 14.01 19.25
CA PHE A 57 -21.03 14.32 20.10
C PHE A 57 -20.11 15.33 19.42
N ARG A 58 -20.70 16.33 18.74
CA ARG A 58 -19.97 17.39 18.09
C ARG A 58 -20.38 18.75 18.63
N ASN A 59 -19.42 19.65 18.70
CA ASN A 59 -19.63 21.08 18.91
C ASN A 59 -20.08 21.74 17.60
N ALA A 60 -20.54 22.99 17.67
CA ALA A 60 -20.99 23.72 16.49
C ALA A 60 -19.88 23.93 15.43
N ASP A 61 -18.62 23.93 15.85
CA ASP A 61 -17.44 24.04 14.99
C ASP A 61 -16.95 22.69 14.41
N GLY A 62 -17.68 21.60 14.67
CA GLY A 62 -17.36 20.25 14.20
C GLY A 62 -16.36 19.48 15.06
N THR A 63 -15.77 20.08 16.08
CA THR A 63 -14.89 19.38 17.03
C THR A 63 -15.65 18.41 17.92
N PHE A 64 -14.98 17.41 18.50
CA PHE A 64 -15.62 16.50 19.45
C PHE A 64 -16.01 17.18 20.74
N ALA A 65 -17.24 16.95 21.18
CA ALA A 65 -17.77 17.39 22.46
C ALA A 65 -17.47 16.35 23.56
N TYR A 66 -16.19 16.23 23.95
CA TYR A 66 -15.74 15.24 24.93
C TYR A 66 -16.49 15.29 26.26
N GLY A 67 -16.87 16.49 26.74
CA GLY A 67 -17.67 16.65 27.95
C GLY A 67 -19.00 15.90 27.90
N LYS A 68 -19.69 15.89 26.75
CA LYS A 68 -20.93 15.09 26.57
C LYS A 68 -20.69 13.59 26.66
N ILE A 69 -19.52 13.13 26.17
CA ILE A 69 -19.14 11.71 26.27
C ILE A 69 -18.86 11.36 27.74
N GLN A 70 -18.15 12.21 28.46
CA GLN A 70 -17.85 12.05 29.89
C GLN A 70 -19.13 12.02 30.72
N GLU A 71 -20.04 12.97 30.55
CA GLU A 71 -21.34 13.01 31.24
C GLU A 71 -22.16 11.74 30.98
N MET A 72 -22.24 11.29 29.73
CA MET A 72 -22.92 10.05 29.35
C MET A 72 -22.30 8.82 30.01
N ASN A 73 -21.00 8.70 30.02
CA ASN A 73 -20.27 7.58 30.58
C ASN A 73 -20.35 7.55 32.12
N ALA A 74 -20.20 8.70 32.76
CA ALA A 74 -20.33 8.83 34.23
C ALA A 74 -21.73 8.47 34.75
N ALA A 75 -22.77 8.81 33.98
CA ALA A 75 -24.16 8.47 34.29
C ALA A 75 -24.53 7.01 33.99
N SER A 76 -23.66 6.24 33.32
CA SER A 76 -23.96 4.90 32.86
C SER A 76 -23.63 3.83 33.92
N GLU A 77 -24.61 3.17 34.48
CA GLU A 77 -24.45 2.03 35.40
C GLU A 77 -23.85 0.78 34.70
N SER A 78 -23.98 0.68 33.37
CA SER A 78 -23.48 -0.45 32.57
C SER A 78 -22.08 -0.23 32.00
N GLY A 79 -21.33 0.75 32.55
CA GLY A 79 -19.98 1.12 32.09
C GLY A 79 -19.97 2.10 30.93
N SER A 80 -18.78 2.47 30.49
CA SER A 80 -18.55 3.42 29.40
C SER A 80 -19.22 2.98 28.11
N LYS A 81 -19.91 3.89 27.44
CA LYS A 81 -20.52 3.68 26.11
C LYS A 81 -19.56 3.95 24.99
N MET A 82 -18.66 4.91 25.19
CA MET A 82 -17.59 5.31 24.27
C MET A 82 -16.26 5.41 25.03
N VAL A 83 -15.21 4.83 24.48
CA VAL A 83 -13.87 4.83 25.07
C VAL A 83 -12.82 5.11 23.99
N MET A 84 -11.66 5.62 24.39
CA MET A 84 -10.51 5.74 23.51
C MET A 84 -9.58 4.55 23.72
N SER A 85 -9.00 4.06 22.63
CA SER A 85 -7.96 3.04 22.64
C SER A 85 -6.81 3.43 21.76
N MET A 86 -5.63 2.88 22.01
CA MET A 86 -4.45 3.01 21.18
C MET A 86 -4.29 1.74 20.32
N SER A 87 -4.51 1.88 19.03
CA SER A 87 -4.18 0.84 18.04
C SER A 87 -2.67 0.81 17.82
N LYS A 88 -1.98 -0.09 18.52
CA LYS A 88 -0.52 -0.24 18.44
C LYS A 88 -0.15 -1.15 17.27
N ASN A 89 0.83 -0.71 16.49
CA ASN A 89 1.43 -1.47 15.40
C ASN A 89 2.95 -1.44 15.61
N LEU A 90 3.48 -2.56 16.11
CA LEU A 90 4.90 -2.71 16.40
C LEU A 90 5.49 -3.71 15.42
N HIS A 91 6.77 -3.57 15.09
CA HIS A 91 7.44 -4.61 14.34
C HIS A 91 8.90 -4.81 14.78
N LYS A 92 9.36 -6.05 14.61
CA LYS A 92 10.76 -6.44 14.70
C LYS A 92 11.11 -7.11 13.38
N TRP A 93 12.17 -6.63 12.76
CA TRP A 93 12.63 -7.14 11.48
C TRP A 93 14.14 -7.33 11.55
N VAL A 94 14.60 -8.55 11.42
CA VAL A 94 16.01 -8.91 11.34
C VAL A 94 16.28 -9.61 10.02
N GLY A 95 17.41 -9.31 9.40
CA GLY A 95 17.79 -9.97 8.17
C GLY A 95 19.28 -9.92 7.89
N LEU A 96 19.67 -10.75 6.94
CA LEU A 96 21.03 -10.85 6.42
C LEU A 96 20.96 -11.04 4.93
N VAL A 97 21.67 -10.18 4.18
CA VAL A 97 21.90 -10.34 2.75
C VAL A 97 23.40 -10.46 2.52
N SER A 98 23.82 -11.51 1.83
CA SER A 98 25.23 -11.69 1.46
C SER A 98 25.35 -11.90 -0.04
N THR A 99 26.16 -11.08 -0.70
CA THR A 99 26.36 -11.09 -2.15
C THR A 99 27.84 -11.31 -2.44
N TYR A 100 28.14 -12.37 -3.18
CA TYR A 100 29.42 -12.63 -3.79
C TYR A 100 29.43 -12.08 -5.19
N THR A 101 30.47 -11.33 -5.55
CA THR A 101 30.71 -10.78 -6.89
C THR A 101 31.99 -11.37 -7.44
N LYS A 102 31.96 -11.80 -8.70
CA LYS A 102 33.12 -12.30 -9.42
C LYS A 102 33.22 -11.70 -10.81
N GLU A 103 34.28 -10.97 -11.09
CA GLU A 103 34.71 -10.59 -12.42
C GLU A 103 35.46 -11.79 -13.05
N ILE A 104 34.83 -12.48 -14.00
CA ILE A 104 35.45 -13.62 -14.68
C ILE A 104 36.50 -13.11 -15.68
N ASN A 105 36.16 -12.05 -16.42
CA ASN A 105 37.04 -11.30 -17.29
C ASN A 105 36.42 -9.90 -17.53
N ASP A 106 37.08 -9.08 -18.37
CA ASP A 106 36.64 -7.70 -18.68
C ASP A 106 35.23 -7.59 -19.27
N ARG A 107 34.59 -8.68 -19.63
CA ARG A 107 33.27 -8.73 -20.29
C ARG A 107 32.21 -9.47 -19.52
N PHE A 108 32.60 -10.27 -18.52
CA PHE A 108 31.67 -11.19 -17.88
C PHE A 108 31.74 -11.11 -16.35
N ASN A 109 30.66 -10.68 -15.74
CA ASN A 109 30.48 -10.55 -14.30
C ASN A 109 29.43 -11.52 -13.78
N LEU A 110 29.69 -12.12 -12.64
CA LEU A 110 28.76 -12.97 -11.91
C LEU A 110 28.47 -12.41 -10.52
N TYR A 111 27.22 -12.48 -10.14
CA TYR A 111 26.73 -12.14 -8.80
C TYR A 111 25.94 -13.34 -8.28
N GLY A 112 26.08 -13.65 -7.01
CA GLY A 112 25.28 -14.68 -6.38
C GLY A 112 25.22 -14.47 -4.88
N GLY A 113 24.12 -14.88 -4.26
CA GLY A 113 24.00 -14.61 -2.84
C GLY A 113 22.81 -15.28 -2.19
N VAL A 114 22.66 -14.94 -0.90
CA VAL A 114 21.60 -15.42 -0.02
C VAL A 114 20.88 -14.23 0.62
N ASP A 115 19.58 -14.37 0.84
CA ASP A 115 18.74 -13.45 1.59
C ASP A 115 18.00 -14.22 2.67
N LEU A 116 18.21 -13.83 3.93
CA LEU A 116 17.53 -14.40 5.09
C LEU A 116 16.81 -13.29 5.83
N ARG A 117 15.54 -13.51 6.19
CA ARG A 117 14.70 -12.51 6.81
C ARG A 117 13.72 -13.11 7.80
N TYR A 118 13.60 -12.49 8.95
CA TYR A 118 12.58 -12.82 9.94
C TYR A 118 11.86 -11.54 10.40
N TYR A 119 10.55 -11.57 10.33
CA TYR A 119 9.70 -10.45 10.67
C TYR A 119 8.61 -10.87 11.66
N VAL A 120 8.37 -10.02 12.65
CA VAL A 120 7.22 -10.11 13.57
C VAL A 120 6.53 -8.77 13.60
N GLY A 121 5.25 -8.76 13.24
CA GLY A 121 4.36 -7.61 13.38
C GLY A 121 3.37 -7.85 14.51
N THR A 122 3.40 -7.01 15.55
CA THR A 122 2.47 -7.08 16.68
C THR A 122 1.38 -6.02 16.52
N HIS A 123 0.14 -6.45 16.62
CA HIS A 123 -1.05 -5.63 16.46
C HIS A 123 -1.94 -5.77 17.69
N THR A 124 -1.97 -4.75 18.55
CA THR A 124 -2.82 -4.71 19.74
C THR A 124 -3.69 -3.46 19.74
N ASN A 125 -4.74 -3.49 20.52
CA ASN A 125 -5.58 -2.34 20.77
C ASN A 125 -5.86 -2.25 22.27
N GLU A 126 -5.37 -1.20 22.94
CA GLU A 126 -5.42 -1.07 24.39
C GLU A 126 -6.21 0.18 24.77
N ILE A 127 -7.09 0.09 25.77
CA ILE A 127 -7.85 1.22 26.29
C ILE A 127 -6.91 2.27 26.86
N THR A 128 -7.06 3.52 26.41
CA THR A 128 -6.29 4.67 26.91
C THR A 128 -7.14 5.62 27.75
N ASP A 129 -8.45 5.68 27.51
CA ASP A 129 -9.35 6.55 28.26
C ASP A 129 -10.76 5.96 28.32
N LEU A 130 -11.36 5.93 29.50
CA LEU A 130 -12.74 5.52 29.75
C LEU A 130 -13.73 6.68 29.72
N TYR A 131 -13.26 7.93 29.61
CA TYR A 131 -14.06 9.15 29.66
C TYR A 131 -15.05 9.16 30.84
N ASP A 132 -14.50 9.12 32.06
CA ASP A 132 -15.20 9.14 33.35
C ASP A 132 -16.13 7.95 33.62
N GLY A 133 -16.17 6.94 32.78
CA GLY A 133 -16.90 5.70 33.06
C GLY A 133 -16.09 4.76 33.96
N ALA A 134 -16.80 3.92 34.72
CA ALA A 134 -16.19 3.02 35.71
C ALA A 134 -15.43 1.83 35.07
N TYR A 135 -15.86 1.37 33.90
CA TYR A 135 -15.28 0.25 33.15
C TYR A 135 -15.83 0.24 31.73
N TYR A 136 -15.26 -0.60 30.86
CA TYR A 136 -15.78 -0.86 29.52
C TYR A 136 -16.05 -2.35 29.31
N ILE A 137 -17.13 -2.68 28.57
CA ILE A 137 -17.44 -4.05 28.13
C ILE A 137 -17.19 -4.12 26.62
N ASP A 138 -16.21 -4.92 26.23
CA ASP A 138 -15.85 -5.04 24.82
C ASP A 138 -16.83 -5.93 24.06
N ARG A 139 -17.58 -5.32 23.15
CA ARG A 139 -18.56 -6.00 22.29
C ARG A 139 -17.97 -7.13 21.42
N TYR A 140 -16.68 -7.10 21.14
CA TYR A 140 -16.02 -8.12 20.30
C TYR A 140 -15.83 -9.45 21.02
N ARG A 141 -15.87 -9.48 22.35
CA ARG A 141 -15.78 -10.72 23.13
C ARG A 141 -16.91 -11.71 22.84
N LYS A 142 -18.08 -11.24 22.44
CA LYS A 142 -19.20 -12.11 22.02
C LYS A 142 -18.90 -12.91 20.75
N ASN A 143 -17.93 -12.50 19.96
CA ASN A 143 -17.51 -13.17 18.71
C ASN A 143 -16.44 -14.24 18.94
N VAL A 144 -15.93 -14.37 20.19
CA VAL A 144 -14.97 -15.41 20.56
C VAL A 144 -15.69 -16.75 20.69
N LYS A 145 -15.20 -17.76 20.00
CA LYS A 145 -15.84 -19.07 19.95
C LYS A 145 -15.41 -19.96 21.11
N PRO A 146 -16.34 -20.74 21.71
CA PRO A 146 -16.00 -21.67 22.82
C PRO A 146 -14.93 -22.70 22.47
N GLU A 147 -14.88 -23.16 21.22
CA GLU A 147 -13.87 -24.09 20.73
C GLU A 147 -12.47 -23.50 20.64
N ASN A 148 -12.38 -22.18 20.58
CA ASN A 148 -11.09 -21.46 20.45
C ASN A 148 -10.59 -20.89 21.78
N PHE A 149 -11.51 -20.66 22.73
CA PHE A 149 -11.17 -20.03 24.00
C PHE A 149 -12.03 -20.60 25.12
N ALA A 150 -11.40 -21.24 26.11
CA ALA A 150 -12.09 -21.82 27.25
C ALA A 150 -12.89 -20.77 28.01
N GLY A 151 -14.17 -21.03 28.23
CA GLY A 151 -15.11 -20.13 28.91
C GLY A 151 -15.67 -19.02 28.01
N ALA A 152 -15.32 -18.94 26.74
CA ALA A 152 -16.02 -18.07 25.80
C ALA A 152 -17.51 -18.41 25.71
N GLY A 153 -18.34 -17.39 25.50
CA GLY A 153 -19.82 -17.54 25.55
C GLY A 153 -20.42 -17.46 26.95
N THR A 154 -19.64 -17.59 28.02
CA THR A 154 -20.15 -17.38 29.37
C THR A 154 -20.41 -15.90 29.67
N ASN A 155 -21.38 -15.62 30.55
CA ASN A 155 -21.69 -14.25 30.96
C ASN A 155 -20.45 -13.53 31.55
N ALA A 156 -19.63 -14.23 32.34
CA ALA A 156 -18.41 -13.69 32.91
C ALA A 156 -17.37 -13.30 31.85
N PHE A 157 -17.24 -14.06 30.76
CA PHE A 157 -16.35 -13.77 29.67
C PHE A 157 -16.84 -12.60 28.81
N ILE A 158 -18.12 -12.63 28.40
CA ILE A 158 -18.72 -11.62 27.50
C ILE A 158 -18.79 -10.25 28.19
N ASN A 159 -19.17 -10.24 29.49
CA ASN A 159 -19.35 -9.01 30.26
C ASN A 159 -18.12 -8.68 31.15
N LYS A 160 -16.93 -9.13 30.76
CA LYS A 160 -15.70 -8.78 31.48
C LYS A 160 -15.56 -7.27 31.53
N LYS A 161 -15.46 -6.72 32.74
CA LYS A 161 -15.19 -5.30 32.97
C LYS A 161 -13.73 -5.00 32.68
N LEU A 162 -13.47 -4.06 31.76
CA LEU A 162 -12.15 -3.65 31.31
C LEU A 162 -11.82 -2.24 31.79
N SER A 163 -10.55 -2.03 32.11
CA SER A 163 -9.97 -0.77 32.57
C SER A 163 -8.97 -0.21 31.57
N VAL A 164 -8.44 0.98 31.83
CA VAL A 164 -7.32 1.56 31.07
C VAL A 164 -6.13 0.59 31.11
N GLY A 165 -5.52 0.35 29.94
CA GLY A 165 -4.44 -0.62 29.74
C GLY A 165 -4.91 -2.02 29.31
N ASP A 166 -6.20 -2.34 29.47
CA ASP A 166 -6.73 -3.62 29.00
C ASP A 166 -6.88 -3.65 27.47
N VAL A 167 -6.70 -4.85 26.93
CA VAL A 167 -6.83 -5.10 25.48
C VAL A 167 -8.31 -5.21 25.07
N VAL A 168 -8.62 -4.58 23.93
CA VAL A 168 -9.92 -4.62 23.26
C VAL A 168 -9.78 -4.97 21.80
N GLN A 169 -10.78 -5.62 21.23
CA GLN A 169 -10.94 -5.90 19.80
C GLN A 169 -9.90 -6.84 19.19
N ARG A 170 -8.59 -6.70 19.47
CA ARG A 170 -7.52 -7.49 18.86
C ARG A 170 -6.23 -7.50 19.67
N ASP A 171 -5.57 -8.63 19.64
CA ASP A 171 -4.19 -8.82 20.11
C ASP A 171 -3.56 -10.00 19.36
N TYR A 172 -2.72 -9.73 18.36
CA TYR A 172 -2.07 -10.79 17.62
C TYR A 172 -0.69 -10.39 17.10
N ASP A 173 0.13 -11.41 16.86
CA ASP A 173 1.38 -11.31 16.14
C ASP A 173 1.24 -11.99 14.76
N GLY A 174 1.78 -11.34 13.73
CA GLY A 174 1.99 -11.93 12.41
C GLY A 174 3.47 -12.19 12.17
N PHE A 175 3.80 -13.40 11.76
CA PHE A 175 5.18 -13.85 11.56
C PHE A 175 5.44 -14.12 10.08
N VAL A 176 6.59 -13.68 9.58
CA VAL A 176 7.07 -13.98 8.23
C VAL A 176 8.54 -14.36 8.29
N ALA A 177 8.87 -15.59 7.92
CA ALA A 177 10.23 -16.07 7.74
C ALA A 177 10.50 -16.28 6.24
N GLN A 178 11.57 -15.67 5.74
CA GLN A 178 11.99 -15.79 4.35
C GLN A 178 13.43 -16.27 4.27
N SER A 179 13.68 -17.16 3.33
CA SER A 179 15.03 -17.58 2.94
C SER A 179 15.09 -17.69 1.42
N GLY A 180 16.16 -17.21 0.82
CA GLY A 180 16.30 -17.24 -0.61
C GLY A 180 17.76 -17.26 -1.07
N VAL A 181 17.92 -17.70 -2.30
CA VAL A 181 19.18 -17.63 -3.06
C VAL A 181 18.92 -16.88 -4.35
N PHE A 182 19.90 -16.15 -4.83
CA PHE A 182 19.80 -15.43 -6.09
C PHE A 182 21.12 -15.47 -6.84
N GLY A 183 21.04 -15.26 -8.15
CA GLY A 183 22.21 -15.15 -9.02
C GLY A 183 21.91 -14.27 -10.23
N GLN A 184 22.97 -13.64 -10.76
CA GLN A 184 22.92 -12.82 -11.94
C GLN A 184 24.23 -12.97 -12.72
N ALA A 185 24.13 -13.02 -14.04
CA ALA A 185 25.24 -12.94 -14.95
C ALA A 185 25.08 -11.72 -15.85
N GLU A 186 26.14 -10.97 -16.03
CA GLU A 186 26.21 -9.81 -16.93
C GLU A 186 27.30 -10.02 -17.98
N TYR A 187 27.00 -9.63 -19.20
CA TYR A 187 27.92 -9.70 -20.32
C TYR A 187 27.98 -8.37 -21.05
N ASP A 188 29.19 -7.81 -21.14
CA ASP A 188 29.48 -6.58 -21.84
C ASP A 188 30.36 -6.87 -23.07
N PHE A 189 29.85 -6.53 -24.23
CA PHE A 189 30.59 -6.69 -25.48
C PHE A 189 30.44 -5.45 -26.38
N ASN A 190 31.46 -4.62 -26.43
CA ASN A 190 31.46 -3.37 -27.19
C ASN A 190 30.26 -2.47 -26.81
N ASN A 191 29.25 -2.44 -27.67
CA ASN A 191 28.07 -1.60 -27.55
C ASN A 191 26.87 -2.36 -26.98
N LEU A 192 27.00 -3.65 -26.71
CA LEU A 192 25.94 -4.53 -26.19
C LEU A 192 26.22 -4.89 -24.72
N THR A 193 25.27 -4.62 -23.88
CA THR A 193 25.21 -5.15 -22.50
C THR A 193 24.00 -6.07 -22.37
N ALA A 194 24.17 -7.25 -21.82
CA ALA A 194 23.09 -8.19 -21.55
C ALA A 194 23.20 -8.73 -20.13
N PHE A 195 22.06 -9.04 -19.51
CA PHE A 195 22.05 -9.74 -18.24
C PHE A 195 20.95 -10.79 -18.18
N VAL A 196 21.17 -11.80 -17.34
CA VAL A 196 20.16 -12.75 -16.88
C VAL A 196 20.28 -12.88 -15.37
N ALA A 197 19.14 -12.89 -14.68
CA ALA A 197 19.08 -13.03 -13.22
C ALA A 197 17.98 -13.98 -12.81
N GLY A 198 18.19 -14.70 -11.71
CA GLY A 198 17.21 -15.59 -11.13
C GLY A 198 17.28 -15.61 -9.62
N SER A 199 16.17 -15.93 -8.98
CA SER A 199 16.11 -16.19 -7.55
C SER A 199 15.13 -17.30 -7.24
N LEU A 200 15.39 -18.01 -6.14
CA LEU A 200 14.48 -18.97 -5.53
C LEU A 200 14.37 -18.63 -4.05
N ASN A 201 13.15 -18.55 -3.55
CA ASN A 201 12.91 -18.20 -2.16
C ASN A 201 11.78 -19.05 -1.57
N ASN A 202 11.83 -19.24 -0.24
CA ASN A 202 10.73 -19.77 0.54
C ASN A 202 10.23 -18.69 1.49
N THR A 203 8.91 -18.51 1.56
CA THR A 203 8.25 -17.62 2.50
C THR A 203 7.31 -18.45 3.37
N THR A 204 7.58 -18.49 4.68
CA THR A 204 6.73 -19.15 5.67
C THR A 204 6.03 -18.09 6.50
N GLN A 205 4.71 -18.20 6.62
CA GLN A 205 3.87 -17.25 7.33
C GLN A 205 3.00 -17.98 8.35
N TRP A 206 2.84 -17.39 9.55
CA TRP A 206 1.93 -17.88 10.58
C TRP A 206 1.49 -16.74 11.49
N ARG A 207 0.44 -16.98 12.26
CA ARG A 207 -0.19 -16.02 13.16
C ARG A 207 -0.32 -16.56 14.56
N LYS A 208 -0.23 -15.69 15.56
CA LYS A 208 -0.53 -16.00 16.95
C LYS A 208 -1.50 -14.97 17.48
N ASP A 209 -2.74 -15.36 17.72
CA ASP A 209 -3.81 -14.50 18.23
C ASP A 209 -4.11 -14.83 19.68
N ARG A 210 -4.14 -13.82 20.53
CA ARG A 210 -4.37 -13.93 21.98
C ARG A 210 -5.69 -13.33 22.41
N PHE A 211 -6.45 -12.73 21.49
CA PHE A 211 -7.74 -12.14 21.78
C PHE A 211 -8.88 -13.13 21.52
N TYR A 212 -8.87 -13.79 20.37
CA TYR A 212 -9.91 -14.73 19.95
C TYR A 212 -9.60 -16.19 20.27
N TYR A 213 -8.38 -16.47 20.74
CA TYR A 213 -7.91 -17.82 21.03
C TYR A 213 -7.22 -17.86 22.40
N ASP A 214 -7.40 -18.96 23.13
CA ASP A 214 -6.61 -19.23 24.33
C ASP A 214 -5.19 -19.70 24.01
N ALA A 215 -4.39 -19.92 25.02
CA ALA A 215 -2.97 -20.27 24.84
C ALA A 215 -2.77 -21.59 24.06
N ALA A 216 -3.71 -22.54 24.14
CA ALA A 216 -3.60 -23.82 23.45
C ALA A 216 -3.94 -23.71 21.95
N HIS A 217 -4.75 -22.75 21.55
CA HIS A 217 -5.26 -22.58 20.18
C HIS A 217 -4.73 -21.31 19.50
N ALA A 218 -3.88 -20.53 20.18
CA ALA A 218 -3.47 -19.20 19.73
C ALA A 218 -2.65 -19.21 18.42
N GLU A 219 -1.88 -20.27 18.14
CA GLU A 219 -1.00 -20.33 16.98
C GLU A 219 -1.73 -21.00 15.80
N SER A 220 -1.68 -20.34 14.64
CA SER A 220 -2.21 -20.89 13.39
C SER A 220 -1.29 -21.93 12.78
N ASP A 221 -1.76 -22.65 11.78
CA ASP A 221 -0.91 -23.40 10.89
C ASP A 221 0.16 -22.51 10.23
N LYS A 222 1.32 -23.12 9.95
CA LYS A 222 2.41 -22.48 9.19
C LYS A 222 2.25 -22.76 7.71
N VAL A 223 2.15 -21.71 6.93
CA VAL A 223 1.99 -21.80 5.48
C VAL A 223 3.29 -21.41 4.81
N SER A 224 3.89 -22.36 4.09
CA SER A 224 5.12 -22.16 3.31
C SER A 224 4.81 -22.12 1.81
N LYS A 225 5.37 -21.13 1.12
CA LYS A 225 5.24 -20.95 -0.33
C LYS A 225 6.62 -20.74 -0.95
N ILE A 226 6.94 -21.53 -1.97
CA ILE A 226 8.15 -21.34 -2.75
C ILE A 226 7.85 -20.34 -3.86
N GLY A 227 8.65 -19.28 -3.93
CA GLY A 227 8.62 -18.28 -4.98
C GLY A 227 9.90 -18.28 -5.80
N PHE A 228 9.83 -17.75 -7.00
CA PHE A 228 10.99 -17.59 -7.87
C PHE A 228 10.88 -16.34 -8.74
N THR A 229 12.02 -15.86 -9.20
CA THR A 229 12.11 -14.79 -10.21
C THR A 229 13.07 -15.22 -11.29
N VAL A 230 12.71 -14.96 -12.54
CA VAL A 230 13.61 -15.03 -13.69
C VAL A 230 13.44 -13.73 -14.48
N LYS A 231 14.53 -13.05 -14.76
CA LYS A 231 14.53 -11.82 -15.56
C LYS A 231 15.78 -11.72 -16.40
N GLY A 232 15.67 -11.02 -17.53
CA GLY A 232 16.79 -10.74 -18.39
C GLY A 232 16.55 -9.47 -19.21
N GLY A 233 17.63 -8.91 -19.71
CA GLY A 233 17.54 -7.71 -20.50
C GLY A 233 18.78 -7.52 -21.36
N VAL A 234 18.58 -6.71 -22.37
CA VAL A 234 19.63 -6.30 -23.30
C VAL A 234 19.61 -4.79 -23.49
N ASN A 235 20.76 -4.22 -23.67
CA ASN A 235 20.95 -2.81 -23.96
C ASN A 235 21.98 -2.66 -25.08
N TYR A 236 21.62 -1.90 -26.10
CA TYR A 236 22.51 -1.65 -27.25
C TYR A 236 22.71 -0.15 -27.46
N LYS A 237 23.97 0.28 -27.41
CA LYS A 237 24.39 1.65 -27.69
C LYS A 237 24.86 1.73 -29.15
N PHE A 238 24.19 2.55 -29.98
CA PHE A 238 24.55 2.71 -31.36
C PHE A 238 25.84 3.52 -31.48
N PRO A 239 26.86 3.03 -32.22
CA PRO A 239 28.06 3.79 -32.49
C PRO A 239 27.76 4.85 -33.53
N HIS A 240 28.06 6.12 -33.27
CA HIS A 240 28.06 7.24 -34.22
C HIS A 240 26.89 7.29 -35.20
N PHE A 241 25.68 7.61 -34.72
CA PHE A 241 24.51 7.42 -35.54
C PHE A 241 23.93 8.68 -36.20
N ASP A 242 24.27 9.89 -35.77
CA ASP A 242 23.68 11.09 -36.37
C ASP A 242 24.66 12.24 -36.56
N ALA A 243 24.23 13.19 -37.43
CA ALA A 243 24.94 14.43 -37.70
C ALA A 243 24.94 15.41 -36.49
N TRP A 244 24.19 15.13 -35.43
CA TRP A 244 24.03 16.00 -34.26
C TRP A 244 24.91 15.57 -33.07
N GLY A 245 25.70 14.51 -33.26
CA GLY A 245 26.63 14.00 -32.26
C GLY A 245 25.93 13.37 -31.04
N GLY A 246 24.71 12.89 -31.22
CA GLY A 246 23.92 12.26 -30.17
C GLY A 246 24.24 10.78 -30.02
N GLN A 247 24.13 10.29 -28.82
CA GLN A 247 24.18 8.88 -28.48
C GLN A 247 22.80 8.29 -28.43
N HIS A 248 22.57 7.24 -29.21
CA HIS A 248 21.31 6.48 -29.22
C HIS A 248 21.48 5.18 -28.44
N ASN A 249 20.44 4.79 -27.71
CA ASN A 249 20.44 3.60 -26.95
C ASN A 249 19.05 2.95 -27.01
N VAL A 250 19.00 1.63 -27.22
CA VAL A 250 17.77 0.82 -27.16
C VAL A 250 17.96 -0.24 -26.09
N PHE A 251 16.98 -0.42 -25.24
CA PHE A 251 16.99 -1.50 -24.26
C PHE A 251 15.66 -2.24 -24.24
N GLY A 252 15.73 -3.50 -23.83
CA GLY A 252 14.54 -4.32 -23.57
C GLY A 252 14.77 -5.21 -22.37
N ASN A 253 13.73 -5.33 -21.55
CA ASN A 253 13.72 -6.16 -20.35
C ASN A 253 12.49 -7.04 -20.35
N ILE A 254 12.65 -8.29 -19.87
CA ILE A 254 11.54 -9.17 -19.55
C ILE A 254 11.75 -9.81 -18.19
N GLY A 255 10.66 -10.08 -17.49
CA GLY A 255 10.72 -10.72 -16.19
C GLY A 255 9.47 -11.54 -15.91
N TYR A 256 9.67 -12.63 -15.18
CA TYR A 256 8.60 -13.43 -14.62
C TYR A 256 8.86 -13.67 -13.14
N ILE A 257 7.86 -13.38 -12.30
CA ILE A 257 7.95 -13.46 -10.85
C ILE A 257 6.79 -14.33 -10.35
N SER A 258 7.10 -15.30 -9.51
CA SER A 258 6.13 -16.03 -8.69
C SER A 258 6.42 -15.73 -7.23
N ARG A 259 5.50 -15.10 -6.52
CA ARG A 259 5.70 -14.70 -5.12
C ARG A 259 4.55 -15.16 -4.24
N ALA A 260 4.86 -15.42 -2.97
CA ALA A 260 3.85 -15.73 -1.97
C ALA A 260 2.82 -14.58 -1.86
N PRO A 261 1.53 -14.90 -1.64
CA PRO A 261 0.51 -13.89 -1.43
C PRO A 261 0.74 -13.11 -0.13
N PHE A 262 0.09 -11.97 0.00
CA PHE A 262 0.18 -11.16 1.22
C PHE A 262 -0.36 -11.90 2.44
N PHE A 263 0.09 -11.49 3.62
CA PHE A 263 -0.28 -12.10 4.90
C PHE A 263 -1.80 -12.05 5.13
N SER A 264 -2.38 -10.86 5.16
CA SER A 264 -3.83 -10.67 5.39
C SER A 264 -4.59 -10.57 4.07
N GLY A 265 -5.68 -11.31 3.95
CA GLY A 265 -6.47 -11.39 2.72
C GLY A 265 -5.82 -12.25 1.62
N GLY A 266 -4.62 -12.76 1.86
CA GLY A 266 -3.89 -13.67 1.00
C GLY A 266 -3.70 -15.03 1.64
N VAL A 267 -2.70 -15.17 2.50
CA VAL A 267 -2.45 -16.42 3.24
C VAL A 267 -3.49 -16.67 4.32
N PHE A 268 -3.88 -15.62 5.04
CA PHE A 268 -4.96 -15.68 6.04
C PHE A 268 -6.17 -14.93 5.52
N LEU A 269 -7.36 -15.52 5.74
CA LEU A 269 -8.61 -14.86 5.41
C LEU A 269 -8.73 -13.54 6.19
N ALA A 270 -9.12 -12.48 5.51
CA ALA A 270 -9.48 -11.24 6.18
C ALA A 270 -10.83 -11.43 6.87
N SER A 271 -10.80 -11.57 8.18
CA SER A 271 -11.95 -11.58 9.08
C SER A 271 -11.50 -10.99 10.40
N GLN A 272 -12.44 -10.68 11.29
CA GLN A 272 -12.08 -10.20 12.63
C GLN A 272 -11.47 -11.31 13.52
N VAL A 273 -11.78 -12.59 13.24
CA VAL A 273 -11.53 -13.73 14.13
C VAL A 273 -10.52 -14.70 13.53
N SER A 274 -9.47 -14.28 12.80
CA SER A 274 -8.92 -15.28 11.93
C SER A 274 -7.44 -15.60 12.07
N ASN A 275 -7.19 -16.73 12.76
CA ASN A 275 -6.08 -17.62 12.43
C ASN A 275 -6.39 -18.55 11.23
N GLN A 276 -7.48 -18.31 10.52
CA GLN A 276 -7.96 -19.18 9.46
C GLN A 276 -7.14 -19.00 8.19
N VAL A 277 -6.46 -20.06 7.81
CA VAL A 277 -5.71 -20.12 6.55
C VAL A 277 -6.67 -20.09 5.37
N ASN A 278 -6.33 -19.33 4.35
CA ASN A 278 -7.03 -19.32 3.09
C ASN A 278 -6.68 -20.59 2.29
N PRO A 279 -7.63 -21.52 2.07
CA PRO A 279 -7.34 -22.76 1.37
C PRO A 279 -6.96 -22.54 -0.10
N ASP A 280 -7.42 -21.45 -0.70
CA ASP A 280 -7.19 -21.12 -2.11
C ASP A 280 -5.96 -20.19 -2.30
N ALA A 281 -5.17 -19.96 -1.25
CA ALA A 281 -3.99 -19.13 -1.34
C ALA A 281 -2.94 -19.73 -2.29
N VAL A 282 -2.72 -19.09 -3.41
CA VAL A 282 -1.71 -19.45 -4.42
C VAL A 282 -0.73 -18.30 -4.60
N ASN A 283 0.45 -18.61 -5.15
CA ASN A 283 1.40 -17.57 -5.50
C ASN A 283 0.83 -16.63 -6.56
N GLU A 284 1.04 -15.34 -6.36
CA GLU A 284 0.86 -14.34 -7.40
C GLU A 284 1.91 -14.53 -8.50
N LYS A 285 1.50 -14.36 -9.74
CA LYS A 285 2.37 -14.47 -10.92
C LYS A 285 2.38 -13.14 -11.64
N ILE A 286 3.57 -12.66 -11.95
CA ILE A 286 3.76 -11.37 -12.59
C ILE A 286 4.65 -11.57 -13.80
N PHE A 287 4.15 -11.24 -14.96
CA PHE A 287 4.94 -11.10 -16.17
C PHE A 287 5.12 -9.61 -16.46
N SER A 288 6.33 -9.18 -16.78
CA SER A 288 6.61 -7.80 -17.17
C SER A 288 7.55 -7.77 -18.36
N GLY A 289 7.21 -6.95 -19.34
CA GLY A 289 8.05 -6.64 -20.49
C GLY A 289 8.15 -5.14 -20.69
N GLU A 290 9.33 -4.69 -21.05
CA GLU A 290 9.65 -3.28 -21.25
C GLU A 290 10.57 -3.11 -22.45
N LEU A 291 10.30 -2.11 -23.28
CA LEU A 291 11.14 -1.69 -24.40
C LEU A 291 11.35 -0.19 -24.32
N GLY A 292 12.60 0.25 -24.33
CA GLY A 292 12.92 1.66 -24.22
C GLY A 292 13.93 2.11 -25.26
N TYR A 293 13.86 3.41 -25.53
CA TYR A 293 14.81 4.13 -26.35
C TYR A 293 15.25 5.39 -25.64
N SER A 294 16.55 5.66 -25.66
CA SER A 294 17.08 6.92 -25.16
C SER A 294 17.99 7.59 -26.19
N TYR A 295 17.90 8.91 -26.20
CA TYR A 295 18.76 9.79 -27.00
C TYR A 295 19.41 10.80 -26.07
N HIS A 296 20.72 10.95 -26.18
CA HIS A 296 21.49 11.82 -25.31
C HIS A 296 22.51 12.64 -26.11
N THR A 297 22.47 13.95 -25.93
CA THR A 297 23.50 14.91 -26.38
C THR A 297 23.97 15.75 -25.19
N ALA A 298 24.94 16.64 -25.44
CA ALA A 298 25.37 17.59 -24.40
C ALA A 298 24.26 18.51 -23.88
N ALA A 299 23.26 18.81 -24.71
CA ALA A 299 22.18 19.75 -24.36
C ALA A 299 20.81 19.11 -24.24
N PHE A 300 20.58 17.92 -24.78
CA PHE A 300 19.27 17.28 -24.85
C PHE A 300 19.33 15.81 -24.46
N THR A 301 18.38 15.38 -23.65
CA THR A 301 18.16 13.97 -23.33
C THR A 301 16.67 13.69 -23.50
N ALA A 302 16.34 12.59 -24.18
CA ALA A 302 14.97 12.07 -24.27
C ALA A 302 14.98 10.57 -24.02
N ASN A 303 14.02 10.10 -23.23
CA ASN A 303 13.77 8.69 -23.00
C ASN A 303 12.31 8.41 -23.35
N VAL A 304 12.07 7.32 -24.07
CA VAL A 304 10.73 6.79 -24.34
C VAL A 304 10.72 5.35 -23.90
N ASN A 305 9.73 4.98 -23.12
CA ASN A 305 9.57 3.65 -22.57
C ASN A 305 8.16 3.13 -22.83
N VAL A 306 8.04 1.89 -23.28
CA VAL A 306 6.76 1.17 -23.42
C VAL A 306 6.81 -0.02 -22.52
N TYR A 307 5.81 -0.19 -21.68
CA TYR A 307 5.74 -1.29 -20.73
C TYR A 307 4.42 -2.06 -20.82
N HIS A 308 4.50 -3.34 -20.49
CA HIS A 308 3.36 -4.24 -20.31
C HIS A 308 3.62 -5.14 -19.11
N THR A 309 2.76 -5.07 -18.09
CA THR A 309 2.84 -5.91 -16.90
C THR A 309 1.50 -6.60 -16.69
N GLU A 310 1.53 -7.92 -16.63
CA GLU A 310 0.38 -8.76 -16.34
C GLU A 310 0.51 -9.36 -14.94
N TRP A 311 -0.51 -9.18 -14.11
CA TRP A 311 -0.63 -9.78 -12.79
C TRP A 311 -1.70 -10.87 -12.84
N LYS A 312 -1.37 -12.06 -12.32
CA LYS A 312 -2.30 -13.17 -12.18
C LYS A 312 -2.33 -13.69 -10.76
N ASP A 313 -3.48 -14.23 -10.40
CA ASP A 313 -3.72 -14.90 -9.12
C ASP A 313 -3.48 -13.99 -7.88
N LYS A 314 -3.68 -12.67 -8.03
CA LYS A 314 -3.66 -11.75 -6.87
C LYS A 314 -4.77 -12.14 -5.91
N THR A 315 -4.47 -12.06 -4.62
CA THR A 315 -5.48 -12.11 -3.57
C THR A 315 -5.82 -10.69 -3.14
N MET A 316 -7.10 -10.40 -2.95
CA MET A 316 -7.57 -9.10 -2.52
C MET A 316 -8.62 -9.27 -1.42
N ALA A 317 -8.46 -8.56 -0.31
CA ALA A 317 -9.51 -8.43 0.68
C ALA A 317 -10.06 -7.02 0.67
N LYS A 318 -11.37 -6.89 0.60
CA LYS A 318 -12.09 -5.62 0.71
C LYS A 318 -13.09 -5.70 1.84
N MET A 319 -13.30 -4.59 2.51
CA MET A 319 -14.41 -4.46 3.45
C MET A 319 -15.57 -3.79 2.72
N THR A 320 -16.75 -4.35 2.85
CA THR A 320 -17.99 -3.79 2.29
C THR A 320 -19.08 -3.75 3.35
N GLU A 321 -20.16 -3.07 3.02
CA GLU A 321 -21.36 -3.00 3.83
C GLU A 321 -22.48 -3.69 3.05
N ILE A 322 -23.10 -4.68 3.66
CA ILE A 322 -24.24 -5.41 3.08
C ILE A 322 -25.48 -5.19 3.94
N PRO A 323 -26.66 -5.07 3.33
CA PRO A 323 -27.91 -5.01 4.07
C PRO A 323 -28.25 -6.40 4.63
N VAL A 324 -28.47 -6.48 5.93
CA VAL A 324 -28.89 -7.70 6.65
C VAL A 324 -30.10 -7.34 7.50
N ASP A 325 -31.26 -7.91 7.20
CA ASP A 325 -32.52 -7.70 7.95
C ASP A 325 -32.83 -6.22 8.25
N GLY A 326 -32.62 -5.36 7.27
CA GLY A 326 -32.85 -3.91 7.38
C GLY A 326 -31.76 -3.12 8.10
N ASN A 327 -30.70 -3.79 8.56
CA ASN A 327 -29.49 -3.18 9.11
C ASN A 327 -28.34 -3.28 8.12
N VAL A 328 -27.31 -2.44 8.31
CA VAL A 328 -26.08 -2.50 7.50
C VAL A 328 -25.00 -3.20 8.34
N GLU A 329 -24.52 -4.34 7.85
CA GLU A 329 -23.39 -5.05 8.45
C GLU A 329 -22.11 -4.86 7.64
N ARG A 330 -21.01 -4.61 8.35
CA ARG A 330 -19.68 -4.63 7.77
C ARG A 330 -19.19 -6.06 7.62
N THR A 331 -18.83 -6.42 6.41
CA THR A 331 -18.35 -7.75 6.06
C THR A 331 -17.05 -7.68 5.30
N TRP A 332 -16.27 -8.77 5.37
CA TRP A 332 -15.03 -8.92 4.61
C TRP A 332 -15.27 -9.79 3.38
N ILE A 333 -14.75 -9.32 2.25
CA ILE A 333 -14.71 -10.07 1.01
C ILE A 333 -13.27 -10.50 0.78
N ASN A 334 -13.06 -11.79 0.63
CA ASN A 334 -11.78 -12.37 0.28
C ASN A 334 -11.85 -12.85 -1.18
N MET A 335 -11.26 -12.11 -2.10
CA MET A 335 -11.23 -12.42 -3.52
C MET A 335 -9.95 -13.14 -3.91
N GLN A 336 -10.08 -14.18 -4.74
CA GLN A 336 -8.99 -15.01 -5.24
C GLN A 336 -8.92 -14.92 -6.76
N GLY A 337 -7.72 -15.10 -7.29
CA GLY A 337 -7.52 -15.15 -8.73
C GLY A 337 -7.82 -13.82 -9.43
N VAL A 338 -7.55 -12.70 -8.77
CA VAL A 338 -7.72 -11.37 -9.35
C VAL A 338 -6.58 -11.11 -10.32
N ASN A 339 -6.91 -10.85 -11.58
CA ASN A 339 -5.95 -10.58 -12.64
C ASN A 339 -6.04 -9.14 -13.11
N SER A 340 -4.90 -8.52 -13.40
CA SER A 340 -4.84 -7.15 -13.94
C SER A 340 -3.74 -6.99 -14.97
N ILE A 341 -3.90 -6.00 -15.84
CA ILE A 341 -2.90 -5.55 -16.80
C ILE A 341 -2.59 -4.07 -16.54
N HIS A 342 -1.30 -3.76 -16.54
CA HIS A 342 -0.76 -2.41 -16.53
C HIS A 342 0.09 -2.24 -17.79
N GLU A 343 -0.37 -1.43 -18.72
CA GLU A 343 0.34 -1.13 -19.96
C GLU A 343 0.37 0.38 -20.21
N GLY A 344 1.42 0.86 -20.84
CA GLY A 344 1.52 2.29 -21.11
C GLY A 344 2.81 2.71 -21.80
N VAL A 345 2.89 4.01 -21.99
CA VAL A 345 4.03 4.70 -22.58
C VAL A 345 4.46 5.81 -21.64
N GLU A 346 5.76 5.92 -21.44
CA GLU A 346 6.38 6.96 -20.64
C GLU A 346 7.42 7.72 -21.49
N VAL A 347 7.45 9.03 -21.35
CA VAL A 347 8.39 9.92 -22.03
C VAL A 347 8.98 10.87 -21.01
N ASP A 348 10.30 10.92 -20.94
CA ASP A 348 11.04 11.92 -20.18
C ASP A 348 11.94 12.71 -21.11
N LEU A 349 12.00 14.01 -20.90
CA LEU A 349 12.91 14.88 -21.63
C LEU A 349 13.60 15.88 -20.72
N SER A 350 14.83 16.21 -21.07
CA SER A 350 15.61 17.28 -20.45
C SER A 350 16.32 18.04 -21.56
N TYR A 351 16.17 19.37 -21.54
CA TYR A 351 16.79 20.25 -22.51
C TYR A 351 17.50 21.41 -21.81
N LYS A 352 18.79 21.50 -22.02
CA LYS A 352 19.65 22.50 -21.40
C LYS A 352 20.53 23.18 -22.47
N PRO A 353 19.92 24.04 -23.32
CA PRO A 353 20.63 24.65 -24.45
C PRO A 353 21.72 25.65 -24.04
N ALA A 354 21.57 26.24 -22.85
CA ALA A 354 22.47 27.26 -22.35
C ALA A 354 22.59 27.17 -20.80
N LYS A 355 23.63 27.78 -20.26
CA LYS A 355 23.88 27.82 -18.83
C LYS A 355 22.76 28.52 -18.01
N TRP A 356 22.05 29.43 -18.66
CA TRP A 356 21.02 30.26 -18.03
C TRP A 356 19.61 29.64 -18.11
N PHE A 357 19.40 28.51 -18.85
CA PHE A 357 18.07 27.91 -19.04
C PHE A 357 18.12 26.37 -19.02
N SER A 358 17.13 25.75 -18.39
CA SER A 358 16.84 24.32 -18.51
C SER A 358 15.35 24.06 -18.51
N LEU A 359 14.91 23.10 -19.33
CA LEU A 359 13.56 22.58 -19.44
C LEU A 359 13.57 21.10 -19.10
N ARG A 360 12.56 20.63 -18.38
CA ARG A 360 12.27 19.22 -18.11
C ARG A 360 10.83 18.95 -18.50
N GLY A 361 10.57 17.79 -19.09
CA GLY A 361 9.23 17.33 -19.41
C GLY A 361 9.07 15.86 -19.08
N MET A 362 7.87 15.48 -18.68
CA MET A 362 7.46 14.08 -18.53
C MET A 362 6.03 13.90 -19.01
N LEU A 363 5.76 12.72 -19.57
CA LEU A 363 4.42 12.26 -19.92
C LEU A 363 4.34 10.76 -19.66
N SER A 364 3.35 10.33 -18.90
CA SER A 364 3.00 8.93 -18.75
C SER A 364 1.53 8.74 -19.13
N VAL A 365 1.27 7.79 -20.00
CA VAL A 365 -0.08 7.41 -20.45
C VAL A 365 -0.24 5.92 -20.21
N GLY A 366 -1.02 5.57 -19.21
CA GLY A 366 -1.30 4.19 -18.81
C GLY A 366 -2.73 3.75 -19.16
N ASN A 367 -2.90 2.45 -19.22
CA ASN A 367 -4.18 1.75 -19.30
C ASN A 367 -4.15 0.57 -18.34
N TRP A 368 -4.63 0.81 -17.11
CA TRP A 368 -4.61 -0.16 -16.03
C TRP A 368 -6.02 -0.64 -15.74
N ARG A 369 -6.22 -1.96 -15.81
CA ARG A 369 -7.53 -2.55 -15.66
C ARG A 369 -7.46 -4.00 -15.14
N TRP A 370 -8.53 -4.41 -14.53
CA TRP A 370 -8.78 -5.80 -14.19
C TRP A 370 -9.13 -6.59 -15.47
N THR A 371 -8.72 -7.87 -15.54
CA THR A 371 -8.87 -8.66 -16.77
C THR A 371 -9.78 -9.86 -16.64
N ASN A 372 -10.27 -10.14 -15.44
CA ASN A 372 -11.20 -11.25 -15.20
C ASN A 372 -12.26 -10.91 -14.15
N ASP A 373 -13.21 -11.78 -14.02
CA ASP A 373 -14.23 -11.81 -12.99
C ASP A 373 -13.79 -12.79 -11.89
N PRO A 374 -13.16 -12.32 -10.79
CA PRO A 374 -12.65 -13.21 -9.76
C PRO A 374 -13.77 -13.83 -8.93
N VAL A 375 -13.41 -14.86 -8.18
CA VAL A 375 -14.27 -15.49 -7.19
C VAL A 375 -13.85 -15.04 -5.80
N GLY A 376 -14.82 -14.83 -4.92
CA GLY A 376 -14.57 -14.44 -3.55
C GLY A 376 -15.56 -15.02 -2.58
N TYR A 377 -15.26 -14.84 -1.30
CA TYR A 377 -16.05 -15.30 -0.17
C TYR A 377 -16.37 -14.16 0.75
N PHE A 378 -17.59 -14.14 1.29
CA PHE A 378 -17.98 -13.23 2.35
C PHE A 378 -17.89 -13.90 3.71
N TYR A 379 -17.47 -13.13 4.71
CA TYR A 379 -17.45 -13.52 6.10
C TYR A 379 -18.00 -12.40 6.96
N ASN A 380 -18.92 -12.74 7.88
CA ASN A 380 -19.41 -11.79 8.87
C ASN A 380 -18.34 -11.47 9.94
N SER A 381 -18.67 -10.59 10.87
CA SER A 381 -17.77 -10.19 11.97
C SER A 381 -17.39 -11.34 12.90
N ALA A 382 -18.18 -12.42 12.94
CA ALA A 382 -17.90 -13.63 13.70
C ALA A 382 -17.05 -14.66 12.91
N GLY A 383 -16.62 -14.32 11.68
CA GLY A 383 -15.84 -15.23 10.82
C GLY A 383 -16.66 -16.39 10.26
N GLN A 384 -17.99 -16.26 10.18
CA GLN A 384 -18.85 -17.25 9.53
C GLN A 384 -19.01 -16.88 8.05
N PRO A 385 -18.97 -17.85 7.13
CA PRO A 385 -19.31 -17.61 5.73
C PRO A 385 -20.78 -17.20 5.60
N ILE A 386 -21.04 -16.21 4.78
CA ILE A 386 -22.38 -15.65 4.56
C ILE A 386 -22.67 -15.53 3.07
N ASP A 387 -23.94 -15.47 2.71
CA ASP A 387 -24.40 -15.15 1.36
C ASP A 387 -24.32 -13.63 1.09
N LYS A 388 -24.65 -13.21 -0.13
CA LYS A 388 -24.66 -11.79 -0.51
C LYS A 388 -25.70 -10.94 0.23
N PHE A 389 -26.65 -11.58 0.92
CA PHE A 389 -27.68 -10.93 1.73
C PHE A 389 -27.32 -10.90 3.22
N GLY A 390 -26.14 -11.48 3.57
CA GLY A 390 -25.63 -11.50 4.94
C GLY A 390 -26.12 -12.65 5.80
N HIS A 391 -26.87 -13.59 5.24
CA HIS A 391 -27.36 -14.74 5.99
C HIS A 391 -26.24 -15.76 6.16
N PRO A 392 -26.01 -16.28 7.37
CA PRO A 392 -25.06 -17.36 7.60
C PRO A 392 -25.39 -18.57 6.71
N LEU A 393 -24.37 -19.11 6.05
CA LEU A 393 -24.52 -20.36 5.31
C LEU A 393 -24.56 -21.52 6.29
N GLU A 394 -25.54 -22.39 6.15
CA GLU A 394 -25.59 -23.64 6.92
C GLU A 394 -24.45 -24.57 6.50
N GLN A 395 -23.89 -25.32 7.45
CA GLN A 395 -22.84 -26.31 7.17
C GLN A 395 -23.23 -27.33 6.09
N SER A 396 -24.53 -27.60 5.95
CA SER A 396 -25.10 -28.50 4.94
C SER A 396 -24.96 -28.00 3.50
N GLN A 397 -24.79 -26.68 3.31
CA GLN A 397 -24.71 -26.07 1.98
C GLN A 397 -23.28 -26.10 1.38
N GLY A 398 -22.27 -26.40 2.20
CA GLY A 398 -20.87 -26.47 1.78
C GLY A 398 -20.24 -25.11 1.45
N ALA A 399 -18.91 -25.06 1.39
CA ALA A 399 -18.15 -23.87 1.09
C ALA A 399 -18.41 -23.29 -0.32
N ASP A 400 -18.90 -24.10 -1.25
CA ASP A 400 -19.17 -23.66 -2.62
C ASP A 400 -20.32 -22.65 -2.73
N HIS A 401 -21.27 -22.66 -1.80
CA HIS A 401 -22.36 -21.68 -1.76
C HIS A 401 -21.93 -20.30 -1.25
N ALA A 402 -20.77 -20.22 -0.58
CA ALA A 402 -20.15 -18.95 -0.21
C ALA A 402 -19.35 -18.32 -1.36
N ARG A 403 -19.12 -19.06 -2.43
CA ARG A 403 -18.38 -18.58 -3.62
C ARG A 403 -19.26 -17.67 -4.47
N MET A 404 -18.81 -16.44 -4.64
CA MET A 404 -19.49 -15.46 -5.47
C MET A 404 -18.55 -14.95 -6.54
N ARG A 405 -19.06 -14.79 -7.75
CA ARG A 405 -18.31 -14.17 -8.85
C ARG A 405 -18.53 -12.68 -8.82
N PHE A 406 -17.44 -11.92 -8.91
CA PHE A 406 -17.46 -10.46 -8.99
C PHE A 406 -17.32 -10.03 -10.45
N ASN A 407 -18.17 -9.12 -10.92
CA ASN A 407 -18.12 -8.56 -12.27
C ASN A 407 -17.06 -7.45 -12.29
N GLN A 408 -15.82 -7.81 -12.49
CA GLN A 408 -14.67 -6.90 -12.41
C GLN A 408 -13.88 -6.81 -13.71
N LYS A 409 -14.16 -7.69 -14.67
CA LYS A 409 -13.46 -7.67 -15.96
C LYS A 409 -13.65 -6.33 -16.67
N ASP A 410 -12.52 -5.74 -17.16
CA ASP A 410 -12.41 -4.46 -17.86
C ASP A 410 -12.69 -3.21 -16.99
N VAL A 411 -12.93 -3.38 -15.69
CA VAL A 411 -13.00 -2.30 -14.71
C VAL A 411 -11.63 -1.64 -14.61
N LYS A 412 -11.59 -0.30 -14.63
CA LYS A 412 -10.35 0.46 -14.45
C LYS A 412 -9.81 0.33 -13.04
N GLU A 413 -8.51 0.10 -12.91
CA GLU A 413 -7.84 0.11 -11.62
C GLU A 413 -7.73 1.55 -11.12
N GLY A 414 -8.22 1.79 -9.91
CA GLY A 414 -8.30 3.11 -9.30
C GLY A 414 -7.14 3.39 -8.33
N GLY A 415 -7.25 4.53 -7.64
CA GLY A 415 -6.28 4.93 -6.61
C GLY A 415 -5.06 5.68 -7.14
N SER A 416 -4.88 5.80 -8.46
CA SER A 416 -3.82 6.57 -9.10
C SER A 416 -4.24 7.09 -10.48
N ALA A 417 -3.72 8.24 -10.88
CA ALA A 417 -3.96 8.79 -12.23
C ALA A 417 -3.22 7.98 -13.28
N GLN A 418 -3.96 7.51 -14.31
CA GLN A 418 -3.39 6.73 -15.41
C GLN A 418 -2.75 7.62 -16.50
N VAL A 419 -3.00 8.93 -16.47
CA VAL A 419 -2.31 9.91 -17.30
C VAL A 419 -1.73 10.99 -16.41
N THR A 420 -0.41 11.15 -16.48
CA THR A 420 0.32 12.21 -15.79
C THR A 420 1.23 12.94 -16.75
N ALA A 421 1.31 14.27 -16.65
CA ALA A 421 2.25 15.09 -17.40
C ALA A 421 2.91 16.13 -16.50
N GLY A 422 4.11 16.54 -16.84
CA GLY A 422 4.84 17.58 -16.13
C GLY A 422 5.74 18.38 -17.05
N LEU A 423 5.83 19.69 -16.82
CA LEU A 423 6.77 20.59 -17.45
C LEU A 423 7.42 21.46 -16.38
N GLY A 424 8.74 21.48 -16.34
CA GLY A 424 9.50 22.30 -15.41
C GLY A 424 10.57 23.09 -16.13
N PHE A 425 10.63 24.39 -15.87
CA PHE A 425 11.73 25.23 -16.35
C PHE A 425 12.52 25.80 -15.19
N ASN A 426 13.82 25.95 -15.41
CA ASN A 426 14.64 26.77 -14.54
C ASN A 426 15.35 27.82 -15.37
N VAL A 427 15.35 29.05 -14.85
CA VAL A 427 16.16 30.14 -15.37
C VAL A 427 17.20 30.55 -14.34
N TYR A 428 18.38 30.90 -14.81
CA TYR A 428 19.52 31.33 -14.01
C TYR A 428 19.95 32.73 -14.50
N PRO A 429 19.21 33.80 -14.10
CA PRO A 429 19.40 35.14 -14.66
C PRO A 429 20.76 35.77 -14.32
N MET A 430 21.34 35.35 -13.19
CA MET A 430 22.66 35.77 -12.73
C MET A 430 23.29 34.65 -11.89
N GLU A 431 24.58 34.78 -11.62
CA GLU A 431 25.30 33.85 -10.77
C GLU A 431 24.64 33.74 -9.37
N GLY A 432 24.42 32.50 -8.93
CA GLY A 432 23.79 32.20 -7.65
C GLY A 432 22.27 32.29 -7.64
N LEU A 433 21.59 32.88 -8.63
CA LEU A 433 20.14 33.01 -8.66
C LEU A 433 19.52 31.93 -9.58
N ARG A 434 18.59 31.15 -9.03
CA ARG A 434 17.74 30.21 -9.75
C ARG A 434 16.26 30.56 -9.52
N ILE A 435 15.47 30.56 -10.59
CA ILE A 435 14.02 30.65 -10.54
C ILE A 435 13.47 29.45 -11.30
N GLY A 436 12.58 28.69 -10.69
CA GLY A 436 11.97 27.49 -11.28
C GLY A 436 10.45 27.57 -11.25
N LEU A 437 9.81 27.11 -12.33
CA LEU A 437 8.37 26.92 -12.44
C LEU A 437 8.11 25.48 -12.87
N ASP A 438 7.29 24.76 -12.15
CA ASP A 438 6.90 23.39 -12.44
C ASP A 438 5.38 23.32 -12.58
N TRP A 439 4.88 22.77 -13.70
CA TRP A 439 3.50 22.44 -13.94
C TRP A 439 3.35 20.93 -13.94
N LYS A 440 2.29 20.42 -13.27
CA LYS A 440 1.93 19.03 -13.16
C LYS A 440 0.47 18.86 -13.55
N TYR A 441 0.15 17.80 -14.29
CA TYR A 441 -1.21 17.49 -14.74
C TYR A 441 -1.56 16.04 -14.46
N PHE A 442 -2.79 15.80 -14.02
CA PHE A 442 -3.29 14.48 -13.65
C PHE A 442 -4.66 14.28 -14.27
N SER A 443 -4.85 13.15 -14.96
CA SER A 443 -6.14 12.76 -15.51
C SER A 443 -6.29 11.24 -15.61
N ASN A 444 -7.46 10.80 -16.05
CA ASN A 444 -7.83 9.38 -16.01
C ASN A 444 -7.57 8.77 -14.62
N TYR A 445 -7.89 9.53 -13.58
CA TYR A 445 -7.84 9.09 -12.21
C TYR A 445 -9.21 8.51 -11.84
N TYR A 446 -9.24 7.22 -11.51
CA TYR A 446 -10.43 6.53 -11.06
C TYR A 446 -10.39 6.37 -9.54
N ALA A 447 -11.55 6.46 -8.89
CA ALA A 447 -11.66 6.18 -7.46
C ALA A 447 -11.26 4.73 -7.15
N ASP A 448 -10.78 4.47 -5.92
CA ASP A 448 -10.49 3.09 -5.50
C ASP A 448 -11.78 2.29 -5.46
N TYR A 449 -11.86 1.26 -6.28
CA TYR A 449 -13.05 0.45 -6.53
C TYR A 449 -13.62 -0.15 -5.25
N ALA A 450 -14.90 0.12 -4.98
CA ALA A 450 -15.66 -0.53 -3.92
C ALA A 450 -16.45 -1.70 -4.50
N VAL A 451 -16.36 -2.86 -3.86
CA VAL A 451 -17.22 -4.00 -4.20
C VAL A 451 -18.57 -3.80 -3.54
N THR A 452 -19.61 -3.86 -4.32
CA THR A 452 -21.00 -3.71 -3.84
C THR A 452 -21.82 -4.95 -4.14
N ALA A 453 -23.01 -5.05 -3.56
CA ALA A 453 -23.93 -6.15 -3.86
C ALA A 453 -24.31 -6.23 -5.34
N ASN A 454 -24.28 -5.10 -6.06
CA ASN A 454 -24.58 -5.03 -7.49
C ASN A 454 -23.48 -5.62 -8.38
N ASP A 455 -22.23 -5.64 -7.87
CA ASP A 455 -21.09 -6.20 -8.59
C ASP A 455 -21.04 -7.73 -8.53
N ILE A 456 -21.91 -8.33 -7.72
CA ILE A 456 -21.92 -9.76 -7.45
C ILE A 456 -22.97 -10.42 -8.34
N SER A 457 -22.56 -11.35 -9.17
CA SER A 457 -23.45 -12.17 -9.99
C SER A 457 -23.61 -13.55 -9.38
N LEU A 458 -24.84 -13.90 -8.97
CA LEU A 458 -25.23 -15.29 -8.66
C LEU A 458 -25.70 -16.03 -9.91
N ASP A 459 -26.28 -15.31 -10.87
CA ASP A 459 -27.03 -15.87 -11.99
C ASP A 459 -26.33 -15.69 -13.34
N GLY A 460 -25.08 -15.21 -13.35
CA GLY A 460 -24.34 -14.90 -14.58
C GLY A 460 -24.77 -13.61 -15.29
N VAL A 461 -25.72 -12.88 -14.75
CA VAL A 461 -26.12 -11.56 -15.28
C VAL A 461 -25.06 -10.55 -14.87
N LYS A 462 -24.39 -9.96 -15.85
CA LYS A 462 -23.33 -8.97 -15.63
C LYS A 462 -23.91 -7.57 -15.51
N THR A 463 -23.73 -6.95 -14.35
CA THR A 463 -23.78 -5.49 -14.24
C THR A 463 -22.36 -4.98 -14.23
N PHE A 464 -21.93 -4.35 -15.32
CA PHE A 464 -20.58 -3.77 -15.41
C PHE A 464 -20.65 -2.33 -14.94
N GLN A 465 -19.82 -1.97 -13.97
CA GLN A 465 -19.69 -0.59 -13.52
C GLN A 465 -18.21 -0.27 -13.27
N THR A 466 -17.75 0.81 -13.90
CA THR A 466 -16.41 1.37 -13.66
C THR A 466 -16.48 2.35 -12.49
N PRO A 467 -15.49 2.40 -11.59
CA PRO A 467 -15.42 3.44 -10.56
C PRO A 467 -15.53 4.83 -11.19
N TRP A 468 -16.11 5.76 -10.46
CA TRP A 468 -16.22 7.11 -10.97
C TRP A 468 -14.86 7.76 -11.21
N LYS A 469 -14.81 8.59 -12.23
CA LYS A 469 -13.58 9.27 -12.66
C LYS A 469 -13.45 10.60 -11.92
N VAL A 470 -12.37 10.77 -11.19
CA VAL A 470 -12.01 12.01 -10.52
C VAL A 470 -11.76 13.10 -11.57
N PRO A 471 -12.24 14.34 -11.38
CA PRO A 471 -11.94 15.45 -12.27
C PRO A 471 -10.43 15.64 -12.48
N ALA A 472 -10.03 15.89 -13.71
CA ALA A 472 -8.63 16.19 -14.04
C ALA A 472 -8.23 17.53 -13.42
N TYR A 473 -6.96 17.64 -13.01
CA TYR A 473 -6.44 18.87 -12.44
C TYR A 473 -4.98 19.12 -12.84
N GLY A 474 -4.59 20.39 -12.74
CA GLY A 474 -3.21 20.82 -12.96
C GLY A 474 -2.73 21.70 -11.82
N LEU A 475 -1.49 21.50 -11.39
CA LEU A 475 -0.86 22.27 -10.31
C LEU A 475 0.36 23.01 -10.87
N VAL A 476 0.58 24.20 -10.37
CA VAL A 476 1.75 25.02 -10.71
C VAL A 476 2.51 25.34 -9.43
N ASP A 477 3.81 25.02 -9.44
CA ASP A 477 4.70 25.33 -8.32
C ASP A 477 5.76 26.34 -8.76
N LEU A 478 6.07 27.31 -7.90
CA LEU A 478 7.12 28.31 -8.12
C LEU A 478 8.22 28.13 -7.08
N SER A 479 9.47 28.12 -7.52
CA SER A 479 10.62 28.09 -6.63
C SER A 479 11.66 29.14 -7.00
N ALA A 480 12.29 29.74 -5.99
CA ALA A 480 13.43 30.63 -6.19
C ALA A 480 14.52 30.34 -5.16
N GLY A 481 15.77 30.50 -5.54
CA GLY A 481 16.91 30.33 -4.63
C GLY A 481 18.06 31.22 -5.02
N TYR A 482 18.65 31.89 -4.01
CA TYR A 482 19.82 32.72 -4.21
C TYR A 482 20.96 32.28 -3.30
N THR A 483 22.11 32.02 -3.92
CA THR A 483 23.32 31.58 -3.23
C THR A 483 24.33 32.73 -3.25
N PHE A 484 24.79 33.14 -2.09
CA PHE A 484 25.71 34.25 -1.89
C PHE A 484 26.70 33.97 -0.76
N GLN A 485 27.71 34.82 -0.60
CA GLN A 485 28.64 34.77 0.53
C GLN A 485 28.15 35.69 1.66
N MET A 486 28.10 35.18 2.88
CA MET A 486 27.75 35.94 4.09
C MET A 486 28.76 35.58 5.19
N GLY A 487 29.56 36.56 5.60
CA GLY A 487 30.58 36.37 6.65
C GLY A 487 31.62 35.29 6.33
N GLY A 488 31.95 35.07 5.05
CA GLY A 488 32.86 34.00 4.61
C GLY A 488 32.22 32.65 4.38
N TYR A 489 30.93 32.49 4.73
CA TYR A 489 30.19 31.22 4.54
C TYR A 489 29.31 31.27 3.31
N LYS A 490 29.28 30.14 2.55
CA LYS A 490 28.37 29.99 1.41
C LYS A 490 26.95 29.82 1.92
N THR A 491 26.10 30.79 1.68
CA THR A 491 24.73 30.86 2.18
C THR A 491 23.74 30.78 1.02
N THR A 492 22.68 30.00 1.17
CA THR A 492 21.59 29.89 0.19
C THR A 492 20.27 30.21 0.89
N LEU A 493 19.57 31.22 0.40
CA LEU A 493 18.18 31.52 0.73
C LEU A 493 17.29 30.95 -0.37
N SER A 494 16.30 30.15 -0.04
CA SER A 494 15.35 29.60 -1.00
C SER A 494 13.92 29.69 -0.51
N GLY A 495 12.99 29.91 -1.45
CA GLY A 495 11.55 29.93 -1.21
C GLY A 495 10.84 29.04 -2.22
N ASN A 496 9.78 28.38 -1.78
CA ASN A 496 8.89 27.60 -2.64
C ASN A 496 7.44 28.01 -2.38
N VAL A 497 6.65 28.08 -3.43
CA VAL A 497 5.19 28.18 -3.40
C VAL A 497 4.64 26.99 -4.14
N GLU A 498 4.05 26.06 -3.41
CA GLU A 498 3.35 24.89 -3.99
C GLU A 498 1.90 25.27 -4.25
N ASN A 499 1.34 24.74 -5.33
CA ASN A 499 -0.02 25.07 -5.78
C ASN A 499 -0.23 26.60 -5.89
N LEU A 500 0.61 27.26 -6.67
CA LEU A 500 0.65 28.73 -6.84
C LEU A 500 -0.73 29.32 -7.18
N LEU A 501 -1.53 28.62 -7.96
CA LEU A 501 -2.85 29.05 -8.42
C LEU A 501 -3.97 28.75 -7.42
N ASP A 502 -3.63 28.12 -6.27
CA ASP A 502 -4.58 27.71 -5.23
C ASP A 502 -5.72 26.82 -5.77
N GLN A 503 -5.36 25.92 -6.68
CA GLN A 503 -6.30 24.99 -7.30
C GLN A 503 -6.84 24.01 -6.26
N GLU A 504 -8.15 23.95 -6.12
CA GLU A 504 -8.81 22.90 -5.35
C GLU A 504 -8.86 21.60 -6.20
N TYR A 505 -8.46 20.47 -5.60
CA TYR A 505 -8.41 19.18 -6.30
C TYR A 505 -8.61 18.02 -5.35
N ILE A 506 -9.07 16.89 -5.88
CA ILE A 506 -9.22 15.64 -5.16
C ILE A 506 -7.91 14.86 -5.27
N SER A 507 -7.24 14.63 -4.14
CA SER A 507 -5.99 13.90 -4.06
C SER A 507 -6.19 12.39 -3.91
N GLN A 508 -7.31 11.95 -3.30
CA GLN A 508 -7.66 10.55 -3.13
C GLN A 508 -9.18 10.39 -3.10
N ALA A 509 -9.67 9.35 -3.73
CA ALA A 509 -11.09 9.05 -3.80
C ALA A 509 -11.35 7.56 -3.61
N TYR A 510 -12.38 7.25 -2.84
CA TYR A 510 -12.93 5.92 -2.63
C TYR A 510 -14.30 5.84 -3.27
N ASP A 511 -14.50 4.83 -4.06
CA ASP A 511 -15.74 4.56 -4.75
C ASP A 511 -16.88 4.25 -3.78
N GLY A 512 -18.10 4.25 -4.26
CA GLY A 512 -19.29 3.97 -3.48
C GLY A 512 -20.28 3.07 -4.23
N PRO A 513 -21.43 2.75 -3.61
CA PRO A 513 -22.37 1.77 -4.16
C PRO A 513 -22.98 2.12 -5.52
N GLY A 514 -23.00 3.38 -5.89
CA GLY A 514 -23.50 3.84 -7.21
C GLY A 514 -22.40 4.02 -8.24
N HIS A 515 -21.13 3.85 -7.89
CA HIS A 515 -19.97 4.13 -8.74
C HIS A 515 -20.01 5.53 -9.37
N ASP A 516 -20.52 6.51 -8.60
CA ASP A 516 -20.64 7.90 -8.98
C ASP A 516 -20.20 8.85 -7.84
N TRP A 517 -20.12 10.13 -8.15
CA TRP A 517 -19.76 11.15 -7.17
C TRP A 517 -20.74 11.21 -5.98
N ASN A 518 -22.04 11.04 -6.21
CA ASN A 518 -23.06 11.23 -5.19
C ASN A 518 -23.03 10.12 -4.13
N THR A 519 -22.56 8.96 -4.52
CA THR A 519 -22.45 7.78 -3.65
C THR A 519 -21.02 7.50 -3.21
N ALA A 520 -20.05 8.34 -3.58
CA ALA A 520 -18.65 8.19 -3.20
C ALA A 520 -18.52 8.01 -1.68
N HIS A 521 -17.84 6.93 -1.29
CA HIS A 521 -17.69 6.60 0.14
C HIS A 521 -16.87 7.67 0.88
N ARG A 522 -15.81 8.18 0.25
CA ARG A 522 -14.93 9.20 0.84
C ARG A 522 -14.04 9.83 -0.23
N VAL A 523 -13.79 11.12 -0.08
CA VAL A 523 -12.79 11.85 -0.86
C VAL A 523 -11.88 12.64 0.07
N PHE A 524 -10.64 12.84 -0.35
CA PHE A 524 -9.70 13.73 0.29
C PHE A 524 -9.29 14.80 -0.71
N TYR A 525 -9.36 16.04 -0.28
CA TYR A 525 -8.84 17.16 -1.06
C TYR A 525 -7.33 17.27 -0.86
N GLY A 526 -6.64 17.77 -1.88
CA GLY A 526 -5.26 18.17 -1.76
C GLY A 526 -5.11 19.44 -0.94
N PHE A 527 -3.90 19.72 -0.51
CA PHE A 527 -3.61 20.97 0.17
C PHE A 527 -3.74 22.15 -0.81
N GLY A 528 -4.30 23.26 -0.33
CA GLY A 528 -4.27 24.54 -1.01
C GLY A 528 -2.85 25.07 -1.17
N ARG A 529 -2.71 26.35 -1.50
CA ARG A 529 -1.40 26.99 -1.66
C ARG A 529 -0.57 26.91 -0.37
N GLN A 530 0.65 26.40 -0.49
CA GLN A 530 1.61 26.30 0.60
C GLN A 530 2.88 27.10 0.27
N MET A 531 3.47 27.71 1.28
CA MET A 531 4.69 28.50 1.13
C MET A 531 5.74 28.02 2.13
N SER A 532 6.99 27.96 1.69
CA SER A 532 8.12 27.65 2.57
C SER A 532 9.33 28.49 2.24
N VAL A 533 10.09 28.86 3.27
CA VAL A 533 11.37 29.56 3.15
C VAL A 533 12.44 28.77 3.91
N LYS A 534 13.61 28.61 3.29
CA LYS A 534 14.73 27.88 3.85
C LYS A 534 16.03 28.68 3.72
N LEU A 535 16.74 28.80 4.82
CA LEU A 535 18.10 29.30 4.86
C LEU A 535 19.07 28.15 5.12
N LYS A 536 20.07 27.99 4.23
CA LYS A 536 21.14 27.01 4.37
C LYS A 536 22.49 27.75 4.44
N VAL A 537 23.24 27.52 5.51
CA VAL A 537 24.61 28.00 5.67
C VAL A 537 25.56 26.80 5.64
N ASN A 538 26.58 26.85 4.79
CA ASN A 538 27.63 25.84 4.74
C ASN A 538 28.87 26.42 5.45
N PHE A 539 29.26 25.78 6.54
CA PHE A 539 30.41 26.15 7.38
C PHE A 539 31.70 25.56 6.82
#